data_90e549787ab42f96e74ac9ff77c865e5
#
_entry.id   90e549787ab42f96e74ac9ff77c865e5
#
_cell.length_a   1.000
_cell.length_b   1.000
_cell.length_c   1.000
_cell.angle_alpha   90.00
_cell.angle_beta   90.00
_cell.angle_gamma   90.00
#
_symmetry.space_group_name_H-M   'P 1'
#
loop_
_entity.id
_entity.type
_entity.pdbx_description
1 polymer ?
#
loop_
_entity_poly.entity_id
_entity_poly.type
_entity_poly.pdbx_seq_one_letter_code
_entity_poly.pdbx_strand_id
1 'polypeptide(L)'
;TLWNSWKRSLFASLYDYTAQQFRQGMDLLLDNEEKILENRQLALAILSEEKPELSEEKISALWQRCPSDYFLRNSPKQIAWHTELLAEFDGEVLVKISNRFSSGGTEIFVYCPDQANLFNKVVSTIGAKKFSIHDAQILTSDDGYVFDSFIITELNGELVRSERRRELETVLASVLLGEKLPSMSFANNRQLQHFTVKTDVRFLKETKKEHTELEVVALDKPGLLAQI
;
A
#
# COMPACT_ATOMS: atom_id res chain seq x y z
N THR A 1 -20.86 6.20 -7.39
CA THR A 1 -20.64 7.66 -7.54
C THR A 1 -19.25 7.90 -8.09
N LEU A 2 -19.14 8.85 -9.05
CA LEU A 2 -17.84 9.24 -9.64
C LEU A 2 -16.89 9.89 -8.62
N TRP A 3 -17.42 10.38 -7.50
CA TRP A 3 -16.68 11.02 -6.41
C TRP A 3 -16.79 10.19 -5.12
N ASN A 4 -15.65 9.83 -4.53
CA ASN A 4 -15.55 9.06 -3.30
C ASN A 4 -14.51 9.67 -2.34
N SER A 5 -14.38 9.10 -1.12
CA SER A 5 -13.45 9.57 -0.10
C SER A 5 -11.98 9.51 -0.57
N TRP A 6 -11.60 8.47 -1.28
CA TRP A 6 -10.28 8.31 -1.86
C TRP A 6 -9.93 9.45 -2.84
N LYS A 7 -10.81 9.72 -3.83
CA LYS A 7 -10.58 10.80 -4.80
C LYS A 7 -10.51 12.16 -4.14
N ARG A 8 -11.38 12.42 -3.14
CA ARG A 8 -11.33 13.67 -2.37
C ARG A 8 -9.96 13.85 -1.71
N SER A 9 -9.47 12.83 -1.04
CA SER A 9 -8.20 12.86 -0.35
C SER A 9 -7.02 13.02 -1.32
N LEU A 10 -7.05 12.30 -2.43
CA LEU A 10 -6.03 12.43 -3.49
C LEU A 10 -5.94 13.87 -4.02
N PHE A 11 -7.08 14.51 -4.31
CA PHE A 11 -7.11 15.89 -4.76
C PHE A 11 -6.67 16.88 -3.68
N ALA A 12 -7.03 16.65 -2.41
CA ALA A 12 -6.55 17.46 -1.29
C ALA A 12 -5.02 17.38 -1.17
N SER A 13 -4.46 16.17 -1.19
CA SER A 13 -3.01 15.96 -1.13
C SER A 13 -2.28 16.60 -2.33
N LEU A 14 -2.84 16.48 -3.53
CA LEU A 14 -2.28 17.11 -4.72
C LEU A 14 -2.31 18.65 -4.60
N TYR A 15 -3.42 19.22 -4.10
CA TYR A 15 -3.53 20.65 -3.87
C TYR A 15 -2.50 21.13 -2.84
N ASP A 16 -2.39 20.46 -1.69
CA ASP A 16 -1.46 20.82 -0.63
C ASP A 16 -0.01 20.74 -1.11
N TYR A 17 0.35 19.65 -1.81
CA TYR A 17 1.66 19.48 -2.41
C TYR A 17 1.97 20.60 -3.41
N THR A 18 1.04 20.87 -4.33
CA THR A 18 1.21 21.92 -5.34
C THR A 18 1.34 23.30 -4.67
N ALA A 19 0.49 23.61 -3.69
CA ALA A 19 0.53 24.87 -2.94
C ALA A 19 1.85 25.03 -2.18
N GLN A 20 2.39 23.94 -1.62
CA GLN A 20 3.69 23.93 -0.96
C GLN A 20 4.83 24.21 -1.94
N GLN A 21 4.84 23.53 -3.11
CA GLN A 21 5.84 23.76 -4.15
C GLN A 21 5.84 25.22 -4.65
N PHE A 22 4.67 25.82 -4.85
CA PHE A 22 4.57 27.24 -5.23
C PHE A 22 5.05 28.20 -4.14
N ARG A 23 4.92 27.86 -2.86
CA ARG A 23 5.39 28.71 -1.74
C ARG A 23 6.89 28.60 -1.54
N GLN A 24 7.47 27.43 -1.76
CA GLN A 24 8.90 27.16 -1.52
C GLN A 24 9.79 27.49 -2.74
N GLY A 25 9.21 27.74 -3.91
CA GLY A 25 9.94 27.83 -5.17
C GLY A 25 10.35 26.45 -5.71
N MET A 26 10.45 26.31 -7.04
CA MET A 26 10.78 25.03 -7.68
C MET A 26 12.22 24.54 -7.44
N ASP A 27 13.05 25.30 -6.74
CA ASP A 27 14.47 25.02 -6.54
C ASP A 27 14.79 24.16 -5.30
N LEU A 28 13.79 23.86 -4.46
CA LEU A 28 13.94 22.96 -3.31
C LEU A 28 13.28 21.60 -3.58
N LEU A 29 13.85 20.86 -4.52
CA LEU A 29 13.76 19.40 -4.45
C LEU A 29 14.53 19.00 -3.18
N LEU A 30 13.80 18.79 -2.07
CA LEU A 30 14.37 18.16 -0.89
C LEU A 30 15.12 16.92 -1.37
N ASP A 31 16.40 16.83 -1.05
CA ASP A 31 17.18 15.64 -1.32
C ASP A 31 16.42 14.45 -0.69
N ASN A 32 16.32 13.33 -1.39
CA ASN A 32 15.66 12.15 -0.88
C ASN A 32 16.20 11.73 0.49
N GLU A 33 17.48 11.93 0.74
CA GLU A 33 18.12 11.66 2.03
C GLU A 33 17.58 12.57 3.16
N GLU A 34 17.40 13.86 2.88
CA GLU A 34 16.82 14.79 3.83
C GLU A 34 15.38 14.44 4.19
N LYS A 35 14.58 14.04 3.16
CA LYS A 35 13.20 13.60 3.35
C LYS A 35 13.09 12.31 4.17
N ILE A 36 13.98 11.35 3.93
CA ILE A 36 14.07 10.11 4.72
C ILE A 36 14.37 10.44 6.18
N LEU A 37 15.35 11.33 6.42
CA LEU A 37 15.73 11.74 7.77
C LEU A 37 14.59 12.43 8.50
N GLU A 38 13.91 13.37 7.83
CA GLU A 38 12.74 14.06 8.38
C GLU A 38 11.62 13.06 8.77
N ASN A 39 11.26 12.16 7.85
CA ASN A 39 10.21 11.17 8.10
C ASN A 39 10.57 10.23 9.26
N ARG A 40 11.83 9.81 9.37
CA ARG A 40 12.32 9.01 10.50
C ARG A 40 12.24 9.75 11.82
N GLN A 41 12.68 11.02 11.86
CA GLN A 41 12.63 11.84 13.07
C GLN A 41 11.19 12.06 13.57
N LEU A 42 10.27 12.38 12.65
CA LEU A 42 8.86 12.56 12.97
C LEU A 42 8.21 11.25 13.45
N ALA A 43 8.53 10.12 12.81
CA ALA A 43 8.02 8.82 13.23
C ALA A 43 8.57 8.42 14.61
N LEU A 44 9.84 8.70 14.90
CA LEU A 44 10.44 8.47 16.21
C LEU A 44 9.76 9.30 17.30
N ALA A 45 9.46 10.57 17.02
CA ALA A 45 8.72 11.43 17.95
C ALA A 45 7.32 10.86 18.27
N ILE A 46 6.59 10.37 17.27
CA ILE A 46 5.30 9.72 17.46
C ILE A 46 5.44 8.46 18.33
N LEU A 47 6.43 7.60 18.03
CA LEU A 47 6.67 6.37 18.80
C LEU A 47 7.06 6.66 20.24
N SER A 48 7.88 7.68 20.48
CA SER A 48 8.27 8.08 21.84
C SER A 48 7.09 8.56 22.69
N GLU A 49 6.06 9.13 22.06
CA GLU A 49 4.84 9.58 22.73
C GLU A 49 3.83 8.43 22.91
N GLU A 50 3.59 7.62 21.85
CA GLU A 50 2.54 6.61 21.85
C GLU A 50 3.00 5.25 22.44
N LYS A 51 4.31 4.95 22.36
CA LYS A 51 4.93 3.67 22.76
C LYS A 51 6.27 3.87 23.49
N PRO A 52 6.27 4.56 24.66
CA PRO A 52 7.50 4.88 25.40
C PRO A 52 8.29 3.65 25.88
N GLU A 53 7.65 2.47 25.90
CA GLU A 53 8.30 1.19 26.21
C GLU A 53 9.18 0.64 25.07
N LEU A 54 9.05 1.17 23.87
CA LEU A 54 9.82 0.72 22.71
C LEU A 54 11.14 1.49 22.63
N SER A 55 12.26 0.79 22.90
CA SER A 55 13.57 1.46 22.92
C SER A 55 14.02 1.90 21.53
N GLU A 56 14.78 2.99 21.46
CA GLU A 56 15.33 3.52 20.21
C GLU A 56 16.25 2.51 19.51
N GLU A 57 16.98 1.67 20.27
CA GLU A 57 17.82 0.61 19.71
C GLU A 57 16.98 -0.42 18.95
N LYS A 58 15.82 -0.81 19.51
CA LYS A 58 14.92 -1.74 18.84
C LYS A 58 14.29 -1.13 17.59
N ILE A 59 13.89 0.13 17.66
CA ILE A 59 13.38 0.88 16.50
C ILE A 59 14.45 0.95 15.40
N SER A 60 15.68 1.33 15.77
CA SER A 60 16.80 1.44 14.82
C SER A 60 17.10 0.12 14.14
N ALA A 61 17.11 -0.99 14.90
CA ALA A 61 17.33 -2.33 14.35
C ALA A 61 16.25 -2.75 13.34
N LEU A 62 14.98 -2.43 13.62
CA LEU A 62 13.88 -2.65 12.68
C LEU A 62 14.04 -1.82 11.40
N TRP A 63 14.38 -0.54 11.54
CA TRP A 63 14.52 0.38 10.41
C TRP A 63 15.75 0.11 9.53
N GLN A 64 16.78 -0.53 10.06
CA GLN A 64 17.93 -0.98 9.24
C GLN A 64 17.54 -2.04 8.21
N ARG A 65 16.46 -2.78 8.44
CA ARG A 65 15.93 -3.78 7.51
C ARG A 65 15.04 -3.17 6.43
N CYS A 66 14.53 -1.95 6.64
CA CYS A 66 13.65 -1.30 5.69
C CYS A 66 14.45 -0.69 4.54
N PRO A 67 14.05 -0.90 3.28
CA PRO A 67 14.67 -0.22 2.14
C PRO A 67 14.44 1.30 2.22
N SER A 68 15.36 2.08 1.64
CA SER A 68 15.28 3.55 1.69
C SER A 68 13.98 4.10 1.14
N ASP A 69 13.46 3.50 0.06
CA ASP A 69 12.19 3.86 -0.56
C ASP A 69 10.98 3.72 0.39
N TYR A 70 11.07 2.83 1.39
CA TYR A 70 10.03 2.68 2.40
C TYR A 70 9.77 4.00 3.15
N PHE A 71 10.83 4.71 3.54
CA PHE A 71 10.71 5.98 4.27
C PHE A 71 10.27 7.14 3.39
N LEU A 72 10.49 7.08 2.07
CA LEU A 72 10.02 8.08 1.12
C LEU A 72 8.52 7.94 0.82
N ARG A 73 8.03 6.68 0.76
CA ARG A 73 6.68 6.37 0.32
C ARG A 73 5.66 6.36 1.45
N ASN A 74 6.10 6.20 2.70
CA ASN A 74 5.23 6.15 3.87
C ASN A 74 5.30 7.46 4.67
N SER A 75 4.15 7.91 5.16
CA SER A 75 4.08 9.04 6.10
C SER A 75 4.66 8.67 7.46
N PRO A 76 5.12 9.64 8.27
CA PRO A 76 5.62 9.37 9.62
C PRO A 76 4.67 8.57 10.50
N LYS A 77 3.37 8.79 10.37
CA LYS A 77 2.33 8.02 11.10
C LYS A 77 2.23 6.57 10.67
N GLN A 78 2.37 6.30 9.35
CA GLN A 78 2.41 4.93 8.84
C GLN A 78 3.67 4.22 9.30
N ILE A 79 4.83 4.87 9.21
CA ILE A 79 6.12 4.34 9.69
C ILE A 79 6.03 3.98 11.17
N ALA A 80 5.49 4.86 12.01
CA ALA A 80 5.31 4.59 13.43
C ALA A 80 4.39 3.39 13.68
N TRP A 81 3.25 3.32 13.01
CA TRP A 81 2.31 2.20 13.13
C TRP A 81 2.93 0.88 12.65
N HIS A 82 3.61 0.85 11.50
CA HIS A 82 4.29 -0.36 11.03
C HIS A 82 5.38 -0.80 12.00
N THR A 83 6.13 0.16 12.57
CA THR A 83 7.18 -0.12 13.56
C THR A 83 6.60 -0.74 14.83
N GLU A 84 5.49 -0.21 15.34
CA GLU A 84 4.76 -0.79 16.47
C GLU A 84 4.37 -2.25 16.19
N LEU A 85 3.75 -2.51 15.04
CA LEU A 85 3.34 -3.85 14.65
C LEU A 85 4.52 -4.82 14.56
N LEU A 86 5.61 -4.40 13.92
CA LEU A 86 6.82 -5.22 13.74
C LEU A 86 7.55 -5.47 15.06
N ALA A 87 7.51 -4.53 15.99
CA ALA A 87 8.14 -4.68 17.30
C ALA A 87 7.46 -5.73 18.19
N GLU A 88 6.16 -5.94 18.01
CA GLU A 88 5.35 -6.91 18.75
C GLU A 88 5.22 -8.25 17.99
N PHE A 89 5.67 -8.31 16.74
CA PHE A 89 5.50 -9.47 15.88
C PHE A 89 6.61 -10.51 16.07
N ASP A 90 6.20 -11.75 16.30
CA ASP A 90 7.09 -12.92 16.48
C ASP A 90 6.71 -14.11 15.55
N GLY A 91 5.80 -13.86 14.59
CA GLY A 91 5.28 -14.87 13.68
C GLY A 91 6.00 -14.94 12.33
N GLU A 92 5.39 -15.65 11.40
CA GLU A 92 5.89 -15.81 10.02
C GLU A 92 5.24 -14.82 9.04
N VAL A 93 3.94 -14.56 9.20
CA VAL A 93 3.15 -13.67 8.33
C VAL A 93 2.38 -12.68 9.17
N LEU A 94 2.63 -11.39 8.96
CA LEU A 94 1.88 -10.29 9.54
C LEU A 94 0.97 -9.67 8.46
N VAL A 95 -0.32 -9.63 8.71
CA VAL A 95 -1.29 -8.85 7.93
C VAL A 95 -2.07 -7.97 8.89
N LYS A 96 -2.05 -6.67 8.68
CA LYS A 96 -2.83 -5.71 9.47
C LYS A 96 -3.55 -4.72 8.58
N ILE A 97 -4.78 -4.40 8.95
CA ILE A 97 -5.66 -3.52 8.16
C ILE A 97 -6.16 -2.37 9.02
N SER A 98 -5.96 -1.14 8.57
CA SER A 98 -6.29 0.06 9.31
C SER A 98 -6.97 1.12 8.44
N ASN A 99 -7.89 1.89 9.05
CA ASN A 99 -8.46 3.09 8.45
C ASN A 99 -7.79 4.38 8.97
N ARG A 100 -6.77 4.27 9.85
CA ARG A 100 -6.25 5.41 10.62
C ARG A 100 -5.37 6.36 9.83
N PHE A 101 -4.64 5.86 8.83
CA PHE A 101 -3.52 6.59 8.21
C PHE A 101 -3.69 6.82 6.72
N SER A 102 -4.60 6.10 6.10
CA SER A 102 -4.81 6.20 4.66
C SER A 102 -5.61 7.45 4.30
N SER A 103 -5.14 8.11 3.28
CA SER A 103 -5.81 9.28 2.69
C SER A 103 -7.10 8.87 1.97
N GLY A 104 -8.16 8.55 2.73
CA GLY A 104 -9.50 8.24 2.20
C GLY A 104 -9.73 6.79 1.75
N GLY A 105 -8.80 5.88 2.01
CA GLY A 105 -8.93 4.43 1.82
C GLY A 105 -8.64 3.65 3.10
N THR A 106 -8.70 2.34 3.03
CA THR A 106 -8.28 1.40 4.07
C THR A 106 -6.93 0.83 3.69
N GLU A 107 -5.95 0.93 4.57
CA GLU A 107 -4.61 0.39 4.34
C GLU A 107 -4.52 -1.06 4.80
N ILE A 108 -3.92 -1.90 3.96
CA ILE A 108 -3.44 -3.24 4.29
C ILE A 108 -1.93 -3.16 4.34
N PHE A 109 -1.34 -3.56 5.46
CA PHE A 109 0.10 -3.77 5.59
C PHE A 109 0.40 -5.26 5.67
N VAL A 110 1.34 -5.72 4.84
CA VAL A 110 1.79 -7.12 4.76
C VAL A 110 3.29 -7.16 5.01
N TYR A 111 3.70 -7.99 5.98
CA TYR A 111 5.10 -8.27 6.26
C TYR A 111 5.28 -9.79 6.41
N CYS A 112 6.09 -10.38 5.56
CA CYS A 112 6.41 -11.81 5.58
C CYS A 112 7.66 -12.08 4.73
N PRO A 113 8.26 -13.28 4.77
CA PRO A 113 9.26 -13.69 3.79
C PRO A 113 8.71 -13.58 2.37
N ASP A 114 9.55 -13.09 1.43
CA ASP A 114 9.18 -13.06 0.02
C ASP A 114 8.95 -14.47 -0.51
N GLN A 115 7.92 -14.63 -1.30
CA GLN A 115 7.54 -15.93 -1.86
C GLN A 115 6.96 -15.80 -3.27
N ALA A 116 7.07 -16.88 -4.03
CA ALA A 116 6.55 -16.91 -5.39
C ALA A 116 5.06 -16.53 -5.46
N ASN A 117 4.74 -15.63 -6.37
CA ASN A 117 3.38 -15.13 -6.64
C ASN A 117 2.73 -14.40 -5.44
N LEU A 118 3.50 -13.84 -4.51
CA LEU A 118 2.97 -13.15 -3.33
C LEU A 118 2.00 -12.04 -3.73
N PHE A 119 2.40 -11.13 -4.62
CA PHE A 119 1.53 -10.07 -5.13
C PHE A 119 0.21 -10.62 -5.69
N ASN A 120 0.28 -11.64 -6.55
CA ASN A 120 -0.92 -12.26 -7.12
C ASN A 120 -1.82 -12.88 -6.04
N LYS A 121 -1.25 -13.54 -5.03
CA LYS A 121 -2.02 -14.09 -3.89
C LYS A 121 -2.78 -12.99 -3.15
N VAL A 122 -2.13 -11.86 -2.87
CA VAL A 122 -2.76 -10.73 -2.16
C VAL A 122 -3.86 -10.10 -3.00
N VAL A 123 -3.57 -9.69 -4.25
CA VAL A 123 -4.56 -9.00 -5.09
C VAL A 123 -5.73 -9.89 -5.47
N SER A 124 -5.49 -11.20 -5.69
CA SER A 124 -6.56 -12.17 -5.93
C SER A 124 -7.48 -12.33 -4.71
N THR A 125 -6.91 -12.36 -3.52
CA THR A 125 -7.70 -12.46 -2.28
C THR A 125 -8.54 -11.20 -2.06
N ILE A 126 -7.96 -10.01 -2.24
CA ILE A 126 -8.66 -8.73 -2.15
C ILE A 126 -9.81 -8.68 -3.17
N GLY A 127 -9.55 -9.09 -4.42
CA GLY A 127 -10.55 -9.14 -5.49
C GLY A 127 -11.67 -10.15 -5.22
N ALA A 128 -11.34 -11.35 -4.72
CA ALA A 128 -12.33 -12.37 -4.33
C ALA A 128 -13.26 -11.89 -3.22
N LYS A 129 -12.75 -11.04 -2.32
CA LYS A 129 -13.52 -10.39 -1.25
C LYS A 129 -14.24 -9.13 -1.70
N LYS A 130 -14.22 -8.79 -3.00
CA LYS A 130 -14.94 -7.67 -3.63
C LYS A 130 -14.55 -6.30 -3.07
N PHE A 131 -13.27 -6.06 -2.91
CA PHE A 131 -12.72 -4.73 -2.64
C PHE A 131 -12.10 -4.14 -3.92
N SER A 132 -12.06 -2.80 -3.98
CA SER A 132 -11.33 -2.06 -5.01
C SER A 132 -9.93 -1.72 -4.48
N ILE A 133 -8.89 -1.98 -5.28
CA ILE A 133 -7.51 -1.59 -4.99
C ILE A 133 -7.26 -0.27 -5.71
N HIS A 134 -6.71 0.71 -5.00
CA HIS A 134 -6.41 2.05 -5.52
C HIS A 134 -4.93 2.32 -5.65
N ASP A 135 -4.14 1.72 -4.75
CA ASP A 135 -2.70 1.86 -4.72
C ASP A 135 -2.06 0.59 -4.16
N ALA A 136 -0.84 0.31 -4.60
CA ALA A 136 -0.03 -0.78 -4.10
C ALA A 136 1.44 -0.36 -4.09
N GLN A 137 2.07 -0.49 -2.93
CA GLN A 137 3.50 -0.30 -2.75
C GLN A 137 4.11 -1.66 -2.43
N ILE A 138 5.01 -2.11 -3.28
CA ILE A 138 5.67 -3.41 -3.16
C ILE A 138 7.14 -3.15 -2.89
N LEU A 139 7.60 -3.53 -1.72
CA LEU A 139 8.96 -3.28 -1.26
C LEU A 139 9.53 -4.55 -0.65
N THR A 140 10.67 -4.99 -1.16
CA THR A 140 11.40 -6.14 -0.60
C THR A 140 12.71 -5.65 0.00
N SER A 141 13.01 -6.06 1.22
CA SER A 141 14.26 -5.79 1.91
C SER A 141 15.37 -6.73 1.44
N ASP A 142 16.63 -6.35 1.69
CA ASP A 142 17.80 -7.14 1.32
C ASP A 142 17.85 -8.52 2.01
N ASP A 143 17.18 -8.65 3.15
CA ASP A 143 17.06 -9.91 3.90
C ASP A 143 15.88 -10.79 3.44
N GLY A 144 15.20 -10.39 2.33
CA GLY A 144 14.16 -11.18 1.68
C GLY A 144 12.80 -11.11 2.36
N TYR A 145 12.51 -10.05 3.13
CA TYR A 145 11.18 -9.78 3.66
C TYR A 145 10.48 -8.68 2.86
N VAL A 146 9.17 -8.81 2.70
CA VAL A 146 8.35 -7.78 2.05
C VAL A 146 7.77 -6.81 3.08
N PHE A 147 7.63 -5.54 2.66
CA PHE A 147 6.97 -4.44 3.36
C PHE A 147 5.90 -3.87 2.42
N ASP A 148 4.91 -4.68 2.10
CA ASP A 148 3.92 -4.33 1.10
C ASP A 148 2.74 -3.60 1.73
N SER A 149 2.27 -2.54 1.07
CA SER A 149 1.08 -1.79 1.47
C SER A 149 0.10 -1.70 0.31
N PHE A 150 -1.20 -1.87 0.61
CA PHE A 150 -2.27 -1.72 -0.38
C PHE A 150 -3.32 -0.77 0.18
N ILE A 151 -3.81 0.13 -0.66
CA ILE A 151 -4.94 1.01 -0.31
C ILE A 151 -6.19 0.48 -1.00
N ILE A 152 -7.18 0.13 -0.21
CA ILE A 152 -8.43 -0.47 -0.69
C ILE A 152 -9.65 0.31 -0.22
N THR A 153 -10.77 0.12 -0.91
CA THR A 153 -12.10 0.53 -0.46
C THR A 153 -13.13 -0.57 -0.71
N GLU A 154 -14.30 -0.43 -0.12
CA GLU A 154 -15.49 -1.12 -0.58
C GLU A 154 -15.81 -0.74 -2.04
N LEU A 155 -16.56 -1.57 -2.77
CA LEU A 155 -16.93 -1.26 -4.17
C LEU A 155 -17.72 0.05 -4.34
N ASN A 156 -18.38 0.53 -3.29
CA ASN A 156 -19.04 1.83 -3.28
C ASN A 156 -18.10 3.01 -2.97
N GLY A 157 -16.80 2.75 -2.77
CA GLY A 157 -15.77 3.73 -2.48
C GLY A 157 -15.70 4.16 -1.01
N GLU A 158 -16.40 3.46 -0.10
CA GLU A 158 -16.33 3.69 1.35
C GLU A 158 -15.16 2.94 1.98
N LEU A 159 -14.79 3.35 3.20
CA LEU A 159 -13.82 2.65 4.03
C LEU A 159 -14.33 1.24 4.41
N VAL A 160 -13.42 0.29 4.50
CA VAL A 160 -13.75 -1.08 4.89
C VAL A 160 -14.20 -1.13 6.35
N ARG A 161 -15.33 -1.78 6.60
CA ARG A 161 -15.91 -1.94 7.95
C ARG A 161 -15.09 -2.90 8.81
N SER A 162 -15.16 -2.74 10.13
CA SER A 162 -14.32 -3.49 11.09
C SER A 162 -14.44 -5.00 10.96
N GLU A 163 -15.63 -5.53 10.76
CA GLU A 163 -15.85 -6.98 10.61
C GLU A 163 -15.19 -7.50 9.35
N ARG A 164 -15.32 -6.78 8.23
CA ARG A 164 -14.72 -7.16 6.94
C ARG A 164 -13.20 -7.03 6.95
N ARG A 165 -12.66 -6.05 7.70
CA ARG A 165 -11.21 -5.93 7.90
C ARG A 165 -10.65 -7.16 8.60
N ARG A 166 -11.26 -7.60 9.72
CA ARG A 166 -10.83 -8.80 10.45
C ARG A 166 -10.92 -10.07 9.61
N GLU A 167 -12.02 -10.21 8.84
CA GLU A 167 -12.18 -11.33 7.91
C GLU A 167 -11.06 -11.32 6.86
N LEU A 168 -10.77 -10.17 6.26
CA LEU A 168 -9.74 -10.04 5.23
C LEU A 168 -8.34 -10.29 5.81
N GLU A 169 -8.01 -9.80 7.01
CA GLU A 169 -6.76 -10.09 7.71
C GLU A 169 -6.56 -11.61 7.86
N THR A 170 -7.57 -12.30 8.37
CA THR A 170 -7.52 -13.75 8.59
C THR A 170 -7.31 -14.51 7.28
N VAL A 171 -8.07 -14.17 6.24
CA VAL A 171 -7.99 -14.86 4.94
C VAL A 171 -6.66 -14.58 4.25
N LEU A 172 -6.17 -13.33 4.27
CA LEU A 172 -4.87 -12.99 3.69
C LEU A 172 -3.73 -13.74 4.40
N ALA A 173 -3.73 -13.74 5.74
CA ALA A 173 -2.71 -14.44 6.50
C ALA A 173 -2.71 -15.94 6.18
N SER A 174 -3.87 -16.59 6.12
CA SER A 174 -3.97 -18.01 5.81
C SER A 174 -3.51 -18.35 4.39
N VAL A 175 -3.85 -17.52 3.39
CA VAL A 175 -3.39 -17.68 2.01
C VAL A 175 -1.86 -17.52 1.89
N LEU A 176 -1.29 -16.58 2.62
CA LEU A 176 0.16 -16.36 2.63
C LEU A 176 0.91 -17.47 3.36
N LEU A 177 0.29 -18.12 4.33
CA LEU A 177 0.78 -19.33 4.99
C LEU A 177 0.61 -20.62 4.16
N GLY A 178 0.07 -20.51 2.94
CA GLY A 178 -0.01 -21.63 2.00
C GLY A 178 -1.40 -22.27 1.86
N GLU A 179 -2.44 -21.69 2.44
CA GLU A 179 -3.81 -22.15 2.20
C GLU A 179 -4.28 -21.80 0.78
N LYS A 180 -5.33 -22.47 0.34
CA LYS A 180 -5.87 -22.32 -1.00
C LYS A 180 -6.46 -20.92 -1.20
N LEU A 181 -6.13 -20.29 -2.33
CA LEU A 181 -6.73 -19.02 -2.75
C LEU A 181 -8.27 -19.13 -2.80
N PRO A 182 -8.98 -18.12 -2.27
CA PRO A 182 -10.43 -18.06 -2.43
C PRO A 182 -10.80 -17.97 -3.90
N SER A 183 -11.88 -18.66 -4.30
CA SER A 183 -12.35 -18.63 -5.68
C SER A 183 -12.82 -17.23 -6.07
N MET A 184 -12.25 -16.66 -7.12
CA MET A 184 -12.70 -15.39 -7.67
C MET A 184 -13.98 -15.62 -8.50
N SER A 185 -15.08 -15.03 -8.09
CA SER A 185 -16.27 -14.92 -8.90
C SER A 185 -16.26 -13.56 -9.62
N PHE A 186 -15.88 -13.56 -10.88
CA PHE A 186 -15.98 -12.38 -11.74
C PHE A 186 -17.45 -12.12 -12.05
N ALA A 187 -18.10 -11.25 -11.29
CA ALA A 187 -19.44 -10.78 -11.67
C ALA A 187 -19.29 -9.95 -12.96
N ASN A 188 -19.83 -10.47 -14.06
CA ASN A 188 -19.98 -9.70 -15.29
C ASN A 188 -20.83 -8.45 -14.98
N ASN A 189 -20.21 -7.32 -14.87
CA ASN A 189 -20.91 -6.05 -14.69
C ASN A 189 -21.62 -5.74 -16.02
N ARG A 190 -22.96 -5.96 -16.08
CA ARG A 190 -23.77 -5.73 -17.27
C ARG A 190 -23.62 -4.31 -17.84
N GLN A 191 -23.29 -3.34 -17.00
CA GLN A 191 -23.09 -1.94 -17.42
C GLN A 191 -21.79 -1.75 -18.23
N LEU A 192 -20.79 -2.61 -18.03
CA LEU A 192 -19.50 -2.53 -18.76
C LEU A 192 -19.53 -3.26 -20.10
N GLN A 193 -20.55 -4.07 -20.38
CA GLN A 193 -20.65 -4.84 -21.65
C GLN A 193 -20.79 -3.95 -22.89
N HIS A 194 -21.20 -2.69 -22.71
CA HIS A 194 -21.35 -1.72 -23.81
C HIS A 194 -20.11 -0.86 -24.06
N PHE A 195 -19.07 -0.99 -23.23
CA PHE A 195 -17.81 -0.29 -23.41
C PHE A 195 -16.74 -1.25 -23.92
N THR A 196 -16.29 -1.03 -25.13
CA THR A 196 -15.17 -1.76 -25.72
C THR A 196 -13.91 -0.91 -25.58
N VAL A 197 -13.10 -1.18 -24.57
CA VAL A 197 -11.75 -0.64 -24.49
C VAL A 197 -10.81 -1.74 -24.99
N LYS A 198 -10.03 -1.43 -26.02
CA LYS A 198 -8.99 -2.34 -26.50
C LYS A 198 -7.89 -2.38 -25.45
N THR A 199 -7.62 -3.56 -24.91
CA THR A 199 -6.46 -3.74 -24.02
C THR A 199 -5.19 -3.46 -24.81
N ASP A 200 -4.35 -2.59 -24.27
CA ASP A 200 -3.05 -2.21 -24.82
C ASP A 200 -1.99 -2.29 -23.73
N VAL A 201 -0.81 -2.77 -24.08
CA VAL A 201 0.32 -2.92 -23.16
C VAL A 201 1.55 -2.35 -23.85
N ARG A 202 2.23 -1.41 -23.20
CA ARG A 202 3.42 -0.75 -23.74
C ARG A 202 4.51 -0.69 -22.70
N PHE A 203 5.73 -1.00 -23.13
CA PHE A 203 6.92 -0.62 -22.36
C PHE A 203 7.25 0.83 -22.67
N LEU A 204 7.29 1.68 -21.65
CA LEU A 204 7.72 3.06 -21.78
C LEU A 204 9.25 3.10 -21.85
N LYS A 205 9.79 4.10 -22.56
CA LYS A 205 11.25 4.26 -22.62
C LYS A 205 11.79 4.57 -21.23
N GLU A 206 12.79 3.82 -20.81
CA GLU A 206 13.47 3.97 -19.53
C GLU A 206 13.88 5.43 -19.28
N THR A 207 13.30 6.04 -18.26
CA THR A 207 13.71 7.34 -17.72
C THR A 207 14.81 7.17 -16.66
N LYS A 208 14.91 5.97 -16.05
CA LYS A 208 15.96 5.60 -15.07
C LYS A 208 16.44 4.19 -15.36
N LYS A 209 17.76 3.97 -15.30
CA LYS A 209 18.41 2.69 -15.63
C LYS A 209 18.00 1.48 -14.76
N GLU A 210 17.28 1.69 -13.66
CA GLU A 210 16.98 0.66 -12.67
C GLU A 210 15.53 0.18 -12.67
N HIS A 211 14.64 0.82 -13.44
CA HIS A 211 13.23 0.50 -13.45
C HIS A 211 12.69 0.37 -14.87
N THR A 212 11.86 -0.63 -15.09
CA THR A 212 11.09 -0.80 -16.32
C THR A 212 9.67 -0.28 -16.09
N GLU A 213 9.26 0.73 -16.87
CA GLU A 213 7.90 1.26 -16.85
C GLU A 213 7.02 0.52 -17.83
N LEU A 214 5.90 0.00 -17.35
CA LEU A 214 4.88 -0.69 -18.11
C LEU A 214 3.56 0.08 -18.02
N GLU A 215 3.03 0.52 -19.17
CA GLU A 215 1.69 1.09 -19.27
C GLU A 215 0.70 0.00 -19.71
N VAL A 216 -0.33 -0.21 -18.92
CA VAL A 216 -1.44 -1.11 -19.25
C VAL A 216 -2.73 -0.31 -19.34
N VAL A 217 -3.33 -0.28 -20.53
CA VAL A 217 -4.64 0.32 -20.74
C VAL A 217 -5.67 -0.81 -20.89
N ALA A 218 -6.61 -0.89 -19.97
CA ALA A 218 -7.64 -1.91 -19.97
C ALA A 218 -8.95 -1.38 -19.38
N LEU A 219 -10.06 -2.07 -19.63
CA LEU A 219 -11.32 -1.74 -19.00
C LEU A 219 -11.24 -2.06 -17.49
N ASP A 220 -11.51 -1.05 -16.66
CA ASP A 220 -11.52 -1.23 -15.21
C ASP A 220 -12.63 -2.19 -14.78
N LYS A 221 -12.25 -3.26 -14.09
CA LYS A 221 -13.16 -4.28 -13.56
C LYS A 221 -12.61 -4.85 -12.25
N PRO A 222 -13.50 -5.29 -11.34
CA PRO A 222 -13.05 -5.96 -10.13
C PRO A 222 -12.09 -7.12 -10.42
N GLY A 223 -10.95 -7.14 -9.74
CA GLY A 223 -9.93 -8.18 -9.94
C GLY A 223 -9.05 -8.02 -11.19
N LEU A 224 -9.04 -6.85 -11.84
CA LEU A 224 -8.16 -6.59 -12.99
C LEU A 224 -6.69 -6.84 -12.66
N LEU A 225 -6.19 -6.32 -11.53
CA LEU A 225 -4.79 -6.51 -11.11
C LEU A 225 -4.39 -7.98 -10.93
N ALA A 226 -5.32 -8.85 -10.59
CA ALA A 226 -5.06 -10.29 -10.48
C ALA A 226 -5.02 -11.01 -11.85
N GLN A 227 -5.34 -10.32 -12.95
CA GLN A 227 -5.36 -10.86 -14.31
C GLN A 227 -4.19 -10.32 -15.16
N ILE A 228 -3.48 -9.33 -14.68
CA ILE A 228 -2.25 -8.78 -15.26
C ILE A 228 -1.04 -9.55 -14.70
#